data_006747af432d0eece2a134b223adf911
#
_entry.id   006747af432d0eece2a134b223adf911
#
_cell.length_a   1.000
_cell.length_b   1.000
_cell.length_c   1.000
_cell.angle_alpha   90.00
_cell.angle_beta   90.00
_cell.angle_gamma   90.00
#
_symmetry.space_group_name_H-M   'P 1'
#
loop_
_entity.id
_entity.type
_entity.pdbx_description
1 polymer ?
#
loop_
_entity_poly.entity_id
_entity_poly.type
_entity_poly.pdbx_seq_one_letter_code
_entity_poly.pdbx_strand_id
1 'polypeptide(L)'
;MKKAIQFGAGNIGRGFIGAVLEKAGYHVVFADVNEQIVDRINRDKGYTVQIMDTVCEEVRITDISAVDSRNPELAQQIAEAEIVTTAVGLTILPRIAGAIATGIEARREQGVEQPLNVIACENGVRATSQLKAAVLTHLDAAGQTYCEQYVGFPDCSVDRIVPPVKSENPIDVVVERFFEWNVERAAFKGAVPEIPGMNPADNLIAYIERKLFTLNTGHAITAYLGRMKGYMTICQSISDEQIHAVVKAAMRESGRGLVARYGFDRDAHFAYIDKIIGRFTNPYLCDDVTRVGREPLRKLSAGDRLVKPVLTARQYGIGTPNLLLGIGAALHYDNPEDPQSVEMIAMTARLGAAAAVAEIAELPAGDPLPALAAQAYAEVERIIR
;
A
#
# COMPACT_ATOMS: atom_id res chain seq x y z
N MET A 1 7.97 -11.27 28.10
CA MET A 1 8.31 -11.37 26.66
C MET A 1 7.28 -10.52 25.93
N LYS A 2 7.70 -9.58 25.06
CA LYS A 2 6.75 -8.79 24.26
C LYS A 2 6.05 -9.71 23.28
N LYS A 3 4.73 -9.60 23.18
CA LYS A 3 3.91 -10.44 22.29
C LYS A 3 3.19 -9.57 21.26
N ALA A 4 3.22 -10.02 20.00
CA ALA A 4 2.48 -9.43 18.90
C ALA A 4 1.58 -10.48 18.24
N ILE A 5 0.36 -10.09 17.85
CA ILE A 5 -0.52 -10.92 17.03
C ILE A 5 -0.51 -10.37 15.61
N GLN A 6 -0.23 -11.22 14.63
CA GLN A 6 -0.30 -10.87 13.21
C GLN A 6 -1.43 -11.66 12.56
N PHE A 7 -2.56 -11.00 12.28
CA PHE A 7 -3.61 -11.59 11.46
C PHE A 7 -3.19 -11.64 10.00
N GLY A 8 -3.24 -12.84 9.43
CA GLY A 8 -2.77 -13.15 8.09
C GLY A 8 -1.29 -13.55 8.08
N ALA A 9 -1.07 -14.84 7.84
CA ALA A 9 0.25 -15.44 7.61
C ALA A 9 0.59 -15.53 6.11
N GLY A 10 0.02 -14.64 5.28
CA GLY A 10 0.35 -14.49 3.87
C GLY A 10 1.73 -13.87 3.64
N ASN A 11 2.03 -13.57 2.38
CA ASN A 11 3.35 -13.05 2.01
C ASN A 11 3.68 -11.71 2.67
N ILE A 12 2.71 -10.79 2.80
CA ILE A 12 2.90 -9.51 3.49
C ILE A 12 3.04 -9.72 5.00
N GLY A 13 2.18 -10.57 5.60
CA GLY A 13 2.24 -10.86 7.02
C GLY A 13 3.60 -11.45 7.44
N ARG A 14 4.09 -12.47 6.73
CA ARG A 14 5.39 -13.08 7.01
C ARG A 14 6.56 -12.24 6.51
N GLY A 15 6.49 -11.78 5.25
CA GLY A 15 7.61 -11.12 4.58
C GLY A 15 7.82 -9.67 4.95
N PHE A 16 6.91 -9.04 5.67
CA PHE A 16 7.03 -7.65 6.07
C PHE A 16 6.71 -7.46 7.55
N ILE A 17 5.44 -7.42 7.93
CA ILE A 17 5.04 -6.96 9.26
C ILE A 17 5.53 -7.91 10.36
N GLY A 18 5.31 -9.22 10.20
CA GLY A 18 5.78 -10.21 11.17
C GLY A 18 7.29 -10.23 11.32
N ALA A 19 8.04 -10.12 10.20
CA ALA A 19 9.50 -10.07 10.25
C ALA A 19 10.02 -8.79 10.94
N VAL A 20 9.36 -7.65 10.74
CA VAL A 20 9.72 -6.37 11.39
C VAL A 20 9.43 -6.45 12.90
N LEU A 21 8.30 -7.03 13.29
CA LEU A 21 7.93 -7.21 14.70
C LEU A 21 8.88 -8.17 15.42
N GLU A 22 9.22 -9.30 14.80
CA GLU A 22 10.19 -10.27 15.39
C GLU A 22 11.57 -9.61 15.60
N LYS A 23 12.06 -8.86 14.60
CA LYS A 23 13.31 -8.10 14.73
C LYS A 23 13.26 -7.03 15.82
N ALA A 24 12.08 -6.55 16.17
CA ALA A 24 11.88 -5.61 17.30
C ALA A 24 11.79 -6.33 18.66
N GLY A 25 11.99 -7.65 18.71
CA GLY A 25 11.99 -8.47 19.91
C GLY A 25 10.61 -8.92 20.40
N TYR A 26 9.62 -8.96 19.51
CA TYR A 26 8.32 -9.54 19.80
C TYR A 26 8.30 -11.04 19.45
N HIS A 27 7.73 -11.86 20.35
CA HIS A 27 7.21 -13.15 19.93
C HIS A 27 5.98 -12.92 19.07
N VAL A 28 6.02 -13.33 17.79
CA VAL A 28 4.94 -13.10 16.84
C VAL A 28 4.05 -14.33 16.72
N VAL A 29 2.78 -14.19 17.11
CA VAL A 29 1.75 -15.21 16.90
C VAL A 29 0.99 -14.88 15.62
N PHE A 30 1.17 -15.69 14.60
CA PHE A 30 0.39 -15.59 13.36
C PHE A 30 -0.99 -16.19 13.54
N ALA A 31 -2.06 -15.44 13.24
CA ALA A 31 -3.43 -15.91 13.23
C ALA A 31 -3.93 -16.02 11.78
N ASP A 32 -4.15 -17.24 11.29
CA ASP A 32 -4.58 -17.50 9.90
C ASP A 32 -5.61 -18.61 9.84
N VAL A 33 -6.45 -18.62 8.80
CA VAL A 33 -7.43 -19.70 8.54
C VAL A 33 -6.82 -20.87 7.76
N ASN A 34 -5.63 -20.71 7.21
CA ASN A 34 -4.93 -21.73 6.44
C ASN A 34 -4.17 -22.68 7.37
N GLU A 35 -4.82 -23.81 7.69
CA GLU A 35 -4.27 -24.84 8.57
C GLU A 35 -2.88 -25.33 8.13
N GLN A 36 -2.63 -25.46 6.82
CA GLN A 36 -1.32 -25.92 6.32
C GLN A 36 -0.19 -24.92 6.66
N ILE A 37 -0.47 -23.62 6.60
CA ILE A 37 0.50 -22.58 6.99
C ILE A 37 0.70 -22.58 8.51
N VAL A 38 -0.40 -22.67 9.28
CA VAL A 38 -0.38 -22.72 10.74
C VAL A 38 0.46 -23.91 11.23
N ASP A 39 0.15 -25.11 10.73
CA ASP A 39 0.87 -26.35 11.09
C ASP A 39 2.35 -26.27 10.71
N ARG A 40 2.63 -25.70 9.52
CA ARG A 40 4.00 -25.59 9.03
C ARG A 40 4.83 -24.65 9.89
N ILE A 41 4.30 -23.47 10.25
CA ILE A 41 4.98 -22.52 11.15
C ILE A 41 5.26 -23.18 12.50
N ASN A 42 4.28 -23.87 13.09
CA ASN A 42 4.42 -24.50 14.39
C ASN A 42 5.39 -25.69 14.40
N ARG A 43 5.47 -26.43 13.28
CA ARG A 43 6.41 -27.54 13.12
C ARG A 43 7.84 -27.06 12.89
N ASP A 44 8.04 -26.15 11.94
CA ASP A 44 9.37 -25.73 11.47
C ASP A 44 9.99 -24.67 12.40
N LYS A 45 9.20 -24.08 13.30
CA LYS A 45 9.63 -23.07 14.29
C LYS A 45 10.43 -21.92 13.67
N GLY A 46 10.10 -21.56 12.44
CA GLY A 46 10.76 -20.47 11.73
C GLY A 46 10.62 -20.58 10.21
N TYR A 47 10.85 -19.47 9.55
CA TYR A 47 10.88 -19.37 8.08
C TYR A 47 11.96 -18.38 7.63
N THR A 48 12.28 -18.40 6.33
CA THR A 48 13.29 -17.51 5.75
C THR A 48 12.63 -16.41 4.95
N VAL A 49 13.07 -15.17 5.17
CA VAL A 49 12.77 -14.01 4.32
C VAL A 49 13.96 -13.78 3.40
N GLN A 50 13.78 -14.02 2.12
CA GLN A 50 14.79 -13.78 1.08
C GLN A 50 14.63 -12.35 0.55
N ILE A 51 15.63 -11.52 0.78
CA ILE A 51 15.63 -10.13 0.29
C ILE A 51 16.31 -10.12 -1.07
N MET A 52 15.53 -9.89 -2.13
CA MET A 52 16.00 -9.87 -3.51
C MET A 52 16.32 -8.44 -3.94
N ASP A 53 17.61 -8.19 -4.13
CA ASP A 53 18.17 -6.92 -4.61
C ASP A 53 19.44 -7.27 -5.40
N THR A 54 20.27 -6.29 -5.74
CA THR A 54 21.62 -6.49 -6.31
C THR A 54 22.47 -7.48 -5.50
N VAL A 55 22.24 -7.55 -4.19
CA VAL A 55 22.78 -8.57 -3.29
C VAL A 55 21.60 -9.27 -2.62
N CYS A 56 21.50 -10.59 -2.82
CA CYS A 56 20.53 -11.42 -2.12
C CYS A 56 20.95 -11.61 -0.66
N GLU A 57 20.01 -11.44 0.26
CA GLU A 57 20.20 -11.64 1.69
C GLU A 57 19.10 -12.53 2.23
N GLU A 58 19.46 -13.44 3.13
CA GLU A 58 18.51 -14.30 3.81
C GLU A 58 18.42 -13.92 5.29
N VAL A 59 17.20 -13.75 5.76
CA VAL A 59 16.92 -13.44 7.17
C VAL A 59 16.06 -14.55 7.74
N ARG A 60 16.56 -15.25 8.74
CA ARG A 60 15.82 -16.28 9.45
C ARG A 60 14.95 -15.65 10.54
N ILE A 61 13.66 -15.98 10.54
CA ILE A 61 12.65 -15.55 11.52
C ILE A 61 12.31 -16.76 12.37
N THR A 62 12.45 -16.67 13.69
CA THR A 62 12.42 -17.85 14.58
C THR A 62 11.56 -17.69 15.84
N ASP A 63 11.39 -16.47 16.37
CA ASP A 63 10.57 -16.27 17.58
C ASP A 63 9.09 -16.10 17.20
N ILE A 64 8.52 -17.20 16.72
CA ILE A 64 7.17 -17.23 16.14
C ILE A 64 6.38 -18.46 16.57
N SER A 65 5.06 -18.34 16.53
CA SER A 65 4.10 -19.43 16.57
C SER A 65 2.90 -19.07 15.68
N ALA A 66 1.96 -20.00 15.50
CA ALA A 66 0.76 -19.74 14.73
C ALA A 66 -0.46 -20.42 15.38
N VAL A 67 -1.63 -19.84 15.15
CA VAL A 67 -2.92 -20.33 15.63
C VAL A 67 -3.97 -20.18 14.54
N ASP A 68 -4.93 -21.11 14.47
CA ASP A 68 -6.11 -20.91 13.64
C ASP A 68 -6.88 -19.68 14.17
N SER A 69 -7.13 -18.71 13.30
CA SER A 69 -7.82 -17.48 13.69
C SER A 69 -9.28 -17.69 14.16
N ARG A 70 -9.83 -18.89 13.98
CA ARG A 70 -11.15 -19.33 14.49
C ARG A 70 -11.05 -19.98 15.86
N ASN A 71 -9.84 -20.28 16.36
CA ASN A 71 -9.65 -20.93 17.64
C ASN A 71 -9.96 -19.96 18.79
N PRO A 72 -10.81 -20.34 19.78
CA PRO A 72 -11.10 -19.52 20.95
C PRO A 72 -9.86 -19.10 21.78
N GLU A 73 -8.77 -19.87 21.73
CA GLU A 73 -7.50 -19.55 22.39
C GLU A 73 -6.90 -18.24 21.91
N LEU A 74 -7.24 -17.79 20.69
CA LEU A 74 -6.77 -16.53 20.14
C LEU A 74 -7.16 -15.32 21.04
N ALA A 75 -8.31 -15.38 21.70
CA ALA A 75 -8.74 -14.33 22.63
C ALA A 75 -7.72 -14.13 23.77
N GLN A 76 -7.22 -15.25 24.34
CA GLN A 76 -6.18 -15.19 25.38
C GLN A 76 -4.84 -14.69 24.83
N GLN A 77 -4.47 -15.08 23.60
CA GLN A 77 -3.27 -14.57 22.96
C GLN A 77 -3.33 -13.06 22.73
N ILE A 78 -4.49 -12.53 22.34
CA ILE A 78 -4.71 -11.08 22.20
C ILE A 78 -4.71 -10.41 23.58
N ALA A 79 -5.26 -11.04 24.61
CA ALA A 79 -5.27 -10.50 25.96
C ALA A 79 -3.86 -10.23 26.50
N GLU A 80 -2.89 -11.04 26.11
CA GLU A 80 -1.48 -10.94 26.53
C GLU A 80 -0.64 -10.08 25.58
N ALA A 81 -1.16 -9.64 24.44
CA ALA A 81 -0.41 -8.92 23.43
C ALA A 81 -0.28 -7.42 23.74
N GLU A 82 0.81 -6.81 23.26
CA GLU A 82 1.01 -5.36 23.25
C GLU A 82 0.58 -4.74 21.91
N ILE A 83 0.62 -5.52 20.84
CA ILE A 83 0.29 -5.05 19.48
C ILE A 83 -0.44 -6.15 18.70
N VAL A 84 -1.46 -5.74 17.95
CA VAL A 84 -2.16 -6.56 16.95
C VAL A 84 -2.00 -5.90 15.60
N THR A 85 -1.57 -6.66 14.61
CA THR A 85 -1.43 -6.18 13.23
C THR A 85 -2.21 -7.06 12.27
N THR A 86 -2.60 -6.53 11.11
CA THR A 86 -3.29 -7.30 10.07
C THR A 86 -2.64 -7.17 8.70
N ALA A 87 -2.70 -8.21 7.90
CA ALA A 87 -2.38 -8.24 6.48
C ALA A 87 -3.24 -9.32 5.79
N VAL A 88 -4.55 -9.14 5.85
CA VAL A 88 -5.58 -10.11 5.40
C VAL A 88 -6.34 -9.62 4.15
N GLY A 89 -6.21 -8.35 3.80
CA GLY A 89 -6.99 -7.67 2.78
C GLY A 89 -8.21 -6.94 3.34
N LEU A 90 -8.54 -5.78 2.75
CA LEU A 90 -9.60 -4.89 3.24
C LEU A 90 -10.96 -5.57 3.41
N THR A 91 -11.33 -6.46 2.49
CA THR A 91 -12.61 -7.17 2.51
C THR A 91 -12.72 -8.20 3.64
N ILE A 92 -11.59 -8.59 4.23
CA ILE A 92 -11.54 -9.57 5.33
C ILE A 92 -11.57 -8.88 6.70
N LEU A 93 -11.19 -7.60 6.80
CA LEU A 93 -11.14 -6.87 8.07
C LEU A 93 -12.42 -7.01 8.91
N PRO A 94 -13.65 -6.87 8.36
CA PRO A 94 -14.87 -7.06 9.14
C PRO A 94 -15.02 -8.47 9.71
N ARG A 95 -14.45 -9.50 9.05
CA ARG A 95 -14.56 -10.90 9.49
C ARG A 95 -13.69 -11.21 10.70
N ILE A 96 -12.55 -10.54 10.86
CA ILE A 96 -11.64 -10.74 12.00
C ILE A 96 -11.98 -9.81 13.18
N ALA A 97 -12.85 -8.83 12.97
CA ALA A 97 -13.21 -7.84 14.00
C ALA A 97 -13.80 -8.47 15.26
N GLY A 98 -14.63 -9.52 15.11
CA GLY A 98 -15.20 -10.27 16.25
C GLY A 98 -14.14 -10.96 17.10
N ALA A 99 -13.12 -11.58 16.49
CA ALA A 99 -12.03 -12.21 17.23
C ALA A 99 -11.19 -11.17 17.99
N ILE A 100 -10.92 -10.01 17.40
CA ILE A 100 -10.22 -8.91 18.08
C ILE A 100 -11.07 -8.37 19.25
N ALA A 101 -12.38 -8.19 19.06
CA ALA A 101 -13.30 -7.76 20.11
C ALA A 101 -13.33 -8.75 21.29
N THR A 102 -13.38 -10.06 21.02
CA THR A 102 -13.33 -11.11 22.08
C THR A 102 -12.01 -11.03 22.86
N GLY A 103 -10.87 -10.75 22.18
CA GLY A 103 -9.60 -10.54 22.86
C GLY A 103 -9.57 -9.28 23.72
N ILE A 104 -10.23 -8.18 23.28
CA ILE A 104 -10.37 -6.95 24.05
C ILE A 104 -11.25 -7.19 25.30
N GLU A 105 -12.34 -7.95 25.16
CA GLU A 105 -13.18 -8.34 26.31
C GLU A 105 -12.40 -9.20 27.30
N ALA A 106 -11.61 -10.16 26.84
CA ALA A 106 -10.76 -10.98 27.71
C ALA A 106 -9.77 -10.11 28.52
N ARG A 107 -9.20 -9.07 27.90
CA ARG A 107 -8.35 -8.08 28.61
C ARG A 107 -9.13 -7.34 29.70
N ARG A 108 -10.31 -6.85 29.36
CA ARG A 108 -11.20 -6.14 30.32
C ARG A 108 -11.55 -7.01 31.51
N GLU A 109 -11.96 -8.25 31.27
CA GLU A 109 -12.34 -9.22 32.32
C GLU A 109 -11.17 -9.56 33.24
N GLN A 110 -9.94 -9.59 32.70
CA GLN A 110 -8.70 -9.83 33.46
C GLN A 110 -8.16 -8.56 34.13
N GLY A 111 -8.79 -7.41 33.97
CA GLY A 111 -8.34 -6.14 34.51
C GLY A 111 -6.99 -5.66 33.94
N VAL A 112 -6.69 -5.96 32.69
CA VAL A 112 -5.45 -5.56 32.02
C VAL A 112 -5.53 -4.07 31.66
N GLU A 113 -4.69 -3.23 32.25
CA GLU A 113 -4.63 -1.79 32.01
C GLU A 113 -3.48 -1.38 31.05
N GLN A 114 -2.60 -2.32 30.69
CA GLN A 114 -1.55 -2.07 29.71
C GLN A 114 -2.16 -1.76 28.34
N PRO A 115 -1.65 -0.75 27.63
CA PRO A 115 -2.15 -0.41 26.30
C PRO A 115 -2.05 -1.57 25.30
N LEU A 116 -3.04 -1.71 24.45
CA LEU A 116 -3.00 -2.53 23.23
C LEU A 116 -3.09 -1.60 22.03
N ASN A 117 -2.26 -1.81 20.99
CA ASN A 117 -2.39 -1.07 19.74
C ASN A 117 -2.74 -2.02 18.58
N VAL A 118 -3.82 -1.72 17.87
CA VAL A 118 -4.31 -2.50 16.73
C VAL A 118 -4.06 -1.72 15.45
N ILE A 119 -3.31 -2.28 14.50
CA ILE A 119 -2.87 -1.61 13.27
C ILE A 119 -3.20 -2.47 12.05
N ALA A 120 -4.10 -2.00 11.20
CA ALA A 120 -4.42 -2.68 9.94
C ALA A 120 -3.40 -2.29 8.86
N CYS A 121 -2.41 -3.18 8.62
CA CYS A 121 -1.33 -3.00 7.65
C CYS A 121 -1.78 -3.41 6.24
N GLU A 122 -2.81 -2.76 5.76
CA GLU A 122 -3.47 -3.06 4.48
C GLU A 122 -3.16 -2.00 3.41
N ASN A 123 -3.28 -2.40 2.15
CA ASN A 123 -3.15 -1.45 1.04
C ASN A 123 -4.48 -0.69 0.81
N GLY A 124 -4.82 0.17 1.76
CA GLY A 124 -6.07 0.94 1.74
C GLY A 124 -6.01 2.18 2.61
N VAL A 125 -6.88 3.14 2.32
CA VAL A 125 -6.98 4.38 3.08
C VAL A 125 -7.79 4.14 4.35
N ARG A 126 -7.23 4.53 5.52
CA ARG A 126 -7.88 4.40 6.83
C ARG A 126 -8.38 2.99 7.15
N ALA A 127 -7.56 1.98 6.82
CA ALA A 127 -7.90 0.59 7.05
C ALA A 127 -8.10 0.28 8.54
N THR A 128 -7.29 0.87 9.42
CA THR A 128 -7.42 0.70 10.87
C THR A 128 -8.69 1.36 11.41
N SER A 129 -9.03 2.56 10.91
CA SER A 129 -10.30 3.22 11.27
C SER A 129 -11.51 2.37 10.87
N GLN A 130 -11.49 1.71 9.70
CA GLN A 130 -12.53 0.79 9.27
C GLN A 130 -12.60 -0.45 10.18
N LEU A 131 -11.44 -1.02 10.52
CA LEU A 131 -11.38 -2.14 11.46
C LEU A 131 -11.91 -1.76 12.84
N LYS A 132 -11.53 -0.57 13.38
CA LYS A 132 -12.04 -0.04 14.64
C LYS A 132 -13.56 0.01 14.64
N ALA A 133 -14.15 0.59 13.59
CA ALA A 133 -15.61 0.69 13.48
C ALA A 133 -16.27 -0.71 13.54
N ALA A 134 -15.70 -1.70 12.84
CA ALA A 134 -16.19 -3.06 12.89
C ALA A 134 -16.01 -3.72 14.28
N VAL A 135 -14.87 -3.54 14.93
CA VAL A 135 -14.61 -4.09 16.28
C VAL A 135 -15.62 -3.56 17.30
N LEU A 136 -15.89 -2.25 17.27
CA LEU A 136 -16.83 -1.62 18.19
C LEU A 136 -18.26 -2.17 18.08
N THR A 137 -18.67 -2.70 16.92
CA THR A 137 -19.99 -3.33 16.78
C THR A 137 -20.12 -4.66 17.53
N HIS A 138 -19.01 -5.27 17.92
CA HIS A 138 -18.96 -6.52 18.66
C HIS A 138 -18.77 -6.33 20.18
N LEU A 139 -18.59 -5.08 20.64
CA LEU A 139 -18.39 -4.74 22.04
C LEU A 139 -19.67 -4.14 22.65
N ASP A 140 -19.97 -4.50 23.89
CA ASP A 140 -20.99 -3.82 24.69
C ASP A 140 -20.52 -2.42 25.16
N ALA A 141 -21.35 -1.67 25.86
CA ALA A 141 -21.00 -0.33 26.33
C ALA A 141 -19.79 -0.32 27.28
N ALA A 142 -19.60 -1.34 28.09
CA ALA A 142 -18.47 -1.46 29.00
C ALA A 142 -17.19 -1.82 28.24
N GLY A 143 -17.28 -2.73 27.26
CA GLY A 143 -16.19 -3.06 26.36
C GLY A 143 -15.76 -1.88 25.49
N GLN A 144 -16.70 -1.07 24.98
CA GLN A 144 -16.41 0.16 24.25
C GLN A 144 -15.67 1.20 25.12
N THR A 145 -16.10 1.37 26.37
CA THR A 145 -15.44 2.27 27.34
C THR A 145 -14.01 1.81 27.62
N TYR A 146 -13.82 0.52 27.86
CA TYR A 146 -12.48 -0.06 28.04
C TYR A 146 -11.60 0.11 26.78
N CYS A 147 -12.18 -0.16 25.61
CA CYS A 147 -11.51 0.00 24.33
C CYS A 147 -11.05 1.44 24.10
N GLU A 148 -11.90 2.44 24.41
CA GLU A 148 -11.54 3.85 24.31
C GLU A 148 -10.38 4.24 25.24
N GLN A 149 -10.32 3.65 26.42
CA GLN A 149 -9.29 3.97 27.43
C GLN A 149 -7.94 3.30 27.11
N TYR A 150 -7.95 2.02 26.74
CA TYR A 150 -6.74 1.19 26.71
C TYR A 150 -6.35 0.68 25.33
N VAL A 151 -7.18 0.86 24.27
CA VAL A 151 -6.87 0.33 22.94
C VAL A 151 -6.67 1.46 21.92
N GLY A 152 -5.48 1.51 21.32
CA GLY A 152 -5.15 2.41 20.22
C GLY A 152 -5.47 1.78 18.87
N PHE A 153 -5.92 2.61 17.92
CA PHE A 153 -6.19 2.19 16.54
C PHE A 153 -5.50 3.14 15.55
N PRO A 154 -4.16 3.18 15.53
CA PRO A 154 -3.45 4.06 14.62
C PRO A 154 -3.59 3.60 13.16
N ASP A 155 -4.05 4.50 12.30
CA ASP A 155 -4.02 4.27 10.86
C ASP A 155 -2.57 4.20 10.37
N CYS A 156 -2.33 3.53 9.25
CA CYS A 156 -1.00 3.43 8.69
C CYS A 156 -0.98 3.44 7.15
N SER A 157 0.21 3.65 6.62
CA SER A 157 0.55 3.44 5.22
C SER A 157 1.72 2.46 5.14
N VAL A 158 1.55 1.39 4.40
CA VAL A 158 2.56 0.36 4.18
C VAL A 158 3.01 0.35 2.72
N ASP A 159 4.30 0.13 2.50
CA ASP A 159 4.90 -0.03 1.17
C ASP A 159 6.04 -1.06 1.23
N ARG A 160 5.83 -2.19 0.62
CA ARG A 160 6.82 -3.21 0.29
C ARG A 160 6.30 -4.06 -0.86
N ILE A 161 7.11 -4.26 -1.88
CA ILE A 161 6.78 -5.22 -2.95
C ILE A 161 7.20 -6.61 -2.47
N VAL A 162 6.23 -7.54 -2.57
CA VAL A 162 6.44 -8.97 -2.32
C VAL A 162 6.07 -9.69 -3.61
N PRO A 163 7.06 -10.06 -4.43
CA PRO A 163 6.82 -10.70 -5.71
C PRO A 163 6.19 -12.09 -5.50
N PRO A 164 5.37 -12.56 -6.45
CA PRO A 164 4.71 -13.87 -6.36
C PRO A 164 5.66 -15.02 -6.73
N VAL A 165 6.82 -15.07 -6.11
CA VAL A 165 7.81 -16.12 -6.31
C VAL A 165 7.46 -17.32 -5.42
N LYS A 166 7.46 -18.52 -6.00
CA LYS A 166 7.30 -19.76 -5.24
C LYS A 166 8.67 -20.16 -4.68
N SER A 167 8.76 -20.23 -3.36
CA SER A 167 9.88 -20.83 -2.66
C SER A 167 9.73 -22.36 -2.61
N GLU A 168 10.84 -23.10 -2.49
CA GLU A 168 10.84 -24.55 -2.24
C GLU A 168 10.12 -24.87 -0.91
N ASN A 169 10.34 -24.05 0.11
CA ASN A 169 9.57 -24.12 1.35
C ASN A 169 8.37 -23.17 1.29
N PRO A 170 7.13 -23.66 1.38
CA PRO A 170 5.91 -22.85 1.20
C PRO A 170 5.72 -21.69 2.18
N ILE A 171 6.44 -21.70 3.32
CA ILE A 171 6.37 -20.61 4.30
C ILE A 171 7.50 -19.58 4.14
N ASP A 172 8.52 -19.85 3.34
CA ASP A 172 9.54 -18.86 3.01
C ASP A 172 8.97 -17.78 2.09
N VAL A 173 9.49 -16.58 2.17
CA VAL A 173 8.95 -15.43 1.45
C VAL A 173 10.07 -14.63 0.79
N VAL A 174 9.85 -14.26 -0.47
CA VAL A 174 10.73 -13.34 -1.20
C VAL A 174 10.19 -11.92 -1.08
N VAL A 175 11.07 -10.95 -0.81
CA VAL A 175 10.70 -9.54 -0.65
C VAL A 175 11.76 -8.64 -1.27
N GLU A 176 11.39 -7.41 -1.60
CA GLU A 176 12.39 -6.37 -1.89
C GLU A 176 13.07 -5.86 -0.61
N ARG A 177 14.24 -5.23 -0.75
CA ARG A 177 14.94 -4.60 0.38
C ARG A 177 14.19 -3.40 0.95
N PHE A 178 13.60 -2.60 0.07
CA PHE A 178 12.86 -1.41 0.48
C PHE A 178 11.57 -1.75 1.20
N PHE A 179 11.29 -1.03 2.27
CA PHE A 179 9.95 -0.96 2.86
C PHE A 179 9.73 0.37 3.58
N GLU A 180 8.47 0.75 3.73
CA GLU A 180 8.02 1.84 4.59
C GLU A 180 6.78 1.41 5.37
N TRP A 181 6.79 1.75 6.65
CA TRP A 181 5.65 1.59 7.54
C TRP A 181 5.43 2.88 8.31
N ASN A 182 4.59 3.76 7.79
CA ASN A 182 4.24 5.03 8.42
C ASN A 182 2.96 4.84 9.23
N VAL A 183 2.97 5.19 10.51
CA VAL A 183 1.86 4.93 11.45
C VAL A 183 1.47 6.22 12.16
N GLU A 184 0.19 6.51 12.27
CA GLU A 184 -0.34 7.71 12.89
C GLU A 184 0.04 7.77 14.39
N ARG A 185 0.92 8.72 14.75
CA ARG A 185 1.43 8.85 16.12
C ARG A 185 0.34 9.11 17.16
N ALA A 186 -0.59 10.02 16.84
CA ALA A 186 -1.58 10.52 17.80
C ALA A 186 -2.61 9.47 18.23
N ALA A 187 -2.78 8.39 17.47
CA ALA A 187 -3.78 7.35 17.74
C ALA A 187 -3.23 6.16 18.55
N PHE A 188 -1.96 6.18 18.93
CA PHE A 188 -1.42 5.20 19.87
C PHE A 188 -1.97 5.42 21.27
N LYS A 189 -2.18 4.32 21.98
CA LYS A 189 -2.37 4.33 23.44
C LYS A 189 -1.03 3.97 24.09
N GLY A 190 -0.70 4.71 25.16
CA GLY A 190 0.59 4.58 25.84
C GLY A 190 1.76 5.14 25.04
N ALA A 191 2.95 4.65 25.32
CA ALA A 191 4.15 5.02 24.58
C ALA A 191 4.12 4.39 23.18
N VAL A 192 4.58 5.14 22.17
CA VAL A 192 4.78 4.60 20.82
C VAL A 192 5.88 3.56 20.87
N PRO A 193 5.65 2.30 20.42
CA PRO A 193 6.66 1.26 20.50
C PRO A 193 7.83 1.57 19.56
N GLU A 194 9.05 1.28 20.03
CA GLU A 194 10.26 1.36 19.22
C GLU A 194 10.37 0.11 18.34
N ILE A 195 9.94 0.22 17.08
CA ILE A 195 10.00 -0.85 16.09
C ILE A 195 10.88 -0.36 14.93
N PRO A 196 12.07 -0.97 14.70
CA PRO A 196 12.95 -0.58 13.60
C PRO A 196 12.25 -0.66 12.25
N GLY A 197 12.17 0.47 11.53
CA GLY A 197 11.48 0.58 10.25
C GLY A 197 10.02 1.02 10.33
N MET A 198 9.42 1.11 11.50
CA MET A 198 8.17 1.82 11.72
C MET A 198 8.46 3.32 11.91
N ASN A 199 7.76 4.18 11.16
CA ASN A 199 7.87 5.63 11.26
C ASN A 199 6.58 6.21 11.87
N PRO A 200 6.59 6.64 13.14
CA PRO A 200 5.45 7.34 13.73
C PRO A 200 5.29 8.73 13.11
N ALA A 201 4.19 8.93 12.40
CA ALA A 201 3.91 10.13 11.61
C ALA A 201 2.92 11.07 12.33
N ASP A 202 3.27 12.34 12.44
CA ASP A 202 2.37 13.37 12.98
C ASP A 202 1.31 13.79 11.94
N ASN A 203 1.63 13.64 10.66
CA ASN A 203 0.70 13.84 9.54
C ASN A 203 0.74 12.63 8.59
N LEU A 204 -0.03 11.60 8.89
CA LEU A 204 -0.09 10.38 8.09
C LEU A 204 -0.58 10.64 6.65
N ILE A 205 -1.51 11.61 6.46
CA ILE A 205 -2.05 11.94 5.12
C ILE A 205 -0.93 12.37 4.18
N ALA A 206 0.05 13.11 4.68
CA ALA A 206 1.20 13.52 3.88
C ALA A 206 1.98 12.30 3.33
N TYR A 207 2.16 11.24 4.12
CA TYR A 207 2.85 10.01 3.70
C TYR A 207 1.98 9.15 2.77
N ILE A 208 0.67 9.10 2.99
CA ILE A 208 -0.28 8.42 2.08
C ILE A 208 -0.23 9.11 0.71
N GLU A 209 -0.35 10.44 0.66
CA GLU A 209 -0.27 11.18 -0.60
C GLU A 209 1.13 11.11 -1.22
N ARG A 210 2.20 11.10 -0.42
CA ARG A 210 3.56 10.89 -0.93
C ARG A 210 3.68 9.56 -1.66
N LYS A 211 3.20 8.47 -1.08
CA LYS A 211 3.18 7.15 -1.74
C LYS A 211 2.32 7.19 -3.00
N LEU A 212 1.10 7.73 -2.90
CA LEU A 212 0.15 7.77 -4.03
C LEU A 212 0.69 8.59 -5.20
N PHE A 213 1.25 9.77 -4.92
CA PHE A 213 1.69 10.72 -5.95
C PHE A 213 3.10 10.45 -6.46
N THR A 214 3.90 9.65 -5.77
CA THR A 214 5.26 9.30 -6.20
C THR A 214 5.30 7.88 -6.74
N LEU A 215 5.20 6.87 -5.86
CA LEU A 215 5.29 5.45 -6.26
C LEU A 215 4.16 5.08 -7.21
N ASN A 216 2.91 5.28 -6.78
CA ASN A 216 1.76 4.75 -7.54
C ASN A 216 1.55 5.51 -8.86
N THR A 217 1.84 6.81 -8.88
CA THR A 217 1.82 7.64 -10.10
C THR A 217 2.89 7.18 -11.08
N GLY A 218 4.16 7.12 -10.63
CA GLY A 218 5.27 6.69 -11.48
C GLY A 218 5.07 5.27 -12.02
N HIS A 219 4.58 4.35 -11.19
CA HIS A 219 4.31 2.97 -11.56
C HIS A 219 3.23 2.87 -12.65
N ALA A 220 2.11 3.60 -12.49
CA ALA A 220 1.02 3.62 -13.45
C ALA A 220 1.47 4.23 -14.80
N ILE A 221 2.17 5.36 -14.77
CA ILE A 221 2.68 6.01 -15.99
C ILE A 221 3.65 5.08 -16.72
N THR A 222 4.57 4.41 -15.99
CA THR A 222 5.48 3.42 -16.56
C THR A 222 4.73 2.29 -17.25
N ALA A 223 3.66 1.77 -16.63
CA ALA A 223 2.85 0.70 -17.19
C ALA A 223 2.14 1.14 -18.49
N TYR A 224 1.53 2.31 -18.51
CA TYR A 224 0.78 2.79 -19.67
C TYR A 224 1.70 3.12 -20.84
N LEU A 225 2.80 3.81 -20.62
CA LEU A 225 3.79 4.07 -21.66
C LEU A 225 4.46 2.78 -22.15
N GLY A 226 4.76 1.86 -21.23
CA GLY A 226 5.30 0.54 -21.57
C GLY A 226 4.34 -0.27 -22.44
N ARG A 227 3.04 -0.26 -22.12
CA ARG A 227 2.03 -0.94 -22.95
C ARG A 227 1.96 -0.37 -24.36
N MET A 228 2.05 0.96 -24.53
CA MET A 228 2.06 1.60 -25.84
C MET A 228 3.27 1.19 -26.69
N LYS A 229 4.42 0.93 -26.07
CA LYS A 229 5.63 0.40 -26.75
C LYS A 229 5.69 -1.13 -26.87
N GLY A 230 4.69 -1.85 -26.34
CA GLY A 230 4.63 -3.32 -26.38
C GLY A 230 5.51 -4.03 -25.35
N TYR A 231 6.02 -3.34 -24.33
CA TYR A 231 6.73 -3.97 -23.21
C TYR A 231 5.78 -4.79 -22.34
N MET A 232 6.29 -5.86 -21.76
CA MET A 232 5.52 -6.77 -20.91
C MET A 232 5.68 -6.47 -19.43
N THR A 233 6.84 -5.93 -19.01
CA THR A 233 7.15 -5.69 -17.59
C THR A 233 7.51 -4.24 -17.31
N ILE A 234 7.32 -3.83 -16.07
CA ILE A 234 7.71 -2.50 -15.58
C ILE A 234 9.23 -2.29 -15.73
N CYS A 235 10.03 -3.32 -15.46
CA CYS A 235 11.48 -3.25 -15.59
C CYS A 235 11.90 -2.96 -17.04
N GLN A 236 11.31 -3.65 -18.02
CA GLN A 236 11.56 -3.36 -19.44
C GLN A 236 11.14 -1.94 -19.80
N SER A 237 9.95 -1.52 -19.33
CA SER A 237 9.39 -0.21 -19.64
C SER A 237 10.24 0.94 -19.10
N ILE A 238 10.67 0.88 -17.84
CA ILE A 238 11.48 1.94 -17.22
C ILE A 238 12.93 1.96 -17.72
N SER A 239 13.42 0.87 -18.33
CA SER A 239 14.74 0.81 -18.95
C SER A 239 14.80 1.52 -20.32
N ASP A 240 13.64 1.85 -20.90
CA ASP A 240 13.55 2.71 -22.09
C ASP A 240 13.82 4.17 -21.69
N GLU A 241 14.79 4.81 -22.36
CA GLU A 241 15.25 6.17 -22.02
C GLU A 241 14.14 7.22 -22.10
N GLN A 242 13.22 7.11 -23.08
CA GLN A 242 12.12 8.07 -23.28
C GLN A 242 11.10 7.90 -22.14
N ILE A 243 10.71 6.66 -21.83
CA ILE A 243 9.79 6.36 -20.74
C ILE A 243 10.39 6.82 -19.41
N HIS A 244 11.66 6.47 -19.17
CA HIS A 244 12.38 6.90 -17.96
C HIS A 244 12.36 8.43 -17.78
N ALA A 245 12.65 9.18 -18.85
CA ALA A 245 12.66 10.64 -18.80
C ALA A 245 11.28 11.21 -18.44
N VAL A 246 10.21 10.75 -19.10
CA VAL A 246 8.83 11.19 -18.83
C VAL A 246 8.42 10.84 -17.40
N VAL A 247 8.63 9.59 -16.98
CA VAL A 247 8.25 9.12 -15.63
C VAL A 247 8.98 9.93 -14.55
N LYS A 248 10.29 10.09 -14.67
CA LYS A 248 11.09 10.87 -13.72
C LYS A 248 10.64 12.33 -13.65
N ALA A 249 10.35 12.94 -14.79
CA ALA A 249 9.84 14.32 -14.85
C ALA A 249 8.45 14.43 -14.22
N ALA A 250 7.53 13.51 -14.52
CA ALA A 250 6.18 13.46 -13.92
C ALA A 250 6.24 13.31 -12.40
N MET A 251 7.08 12.39 -11.89
CA MET A 251 7.27 12.22 -10.45
C MET A 251 7.86 13.47 -9.78
N ARG A 252 8.74 14.22 -10.47
CA ARG A 252 9.27 15.49 -9.96
C ARG A 252 8.24 16.63 -10.01
N GLU A 253 7.37 16.66 -11.00
CA GLU A 253 6.23 17.61 -11.06
C GLU A 253 5.30 17.37 -9.86
N SER A 254 4.87 16.15 -9.65
CA SER A 254 4.09 15.73 -8.51
C SER A 254 4.81 16.02 -7.18
N GLY A 255 6.10 15.71 -7.10
CA GLY A 255 6.94 15.94 -5.93
C GLY A 255 7.04 17.41 -5.52
N ARG A 256 7.14 18.33 -6.49
CA ARG A 256 7.06 19.77 -6.19
C ARG A 256 5.73 20.15 -5.55
N GLY A 257 4.61 19.57 -6.01
CA GLY A 257 3.29 19.75 -5.40
C GLY A 257 3.23 19.26 -3.94
N LEU A 258 3.81 18.08 -3.67
CA LEU A 258 3.89 17.53 -2.31
C LEU A 258 4.77 18.39 -1.37
N VAL A 259 5.92 18.85 -1.86
CA VAL A 259 6.81 19.77 -1.11
C VAL A 259 6.07 21.06 -0.77
N ALA A 260 5.38 21.67 -1.74
CA ALA A 260 4.62 22.90 -1.51
C ALA A 260 3.46 22.70 -0.52
N ARG A 261 2.78 21.53 -0.57
CA ARG A 261 1.60 21.24 0.25
C ARG A 261 1.95 20.87 1.68
N TYR A 262 2.98 20.05 1.88
CA TYR A 262 3.29 19.41 3.17
C TYR A 262 4.59 19.86 3.80
N GLY A 263 5.39 20.70 3.12
CA GLY A 263 6.67 21.17 3.64
C GLY A 263 7.74 20.09 3.71
N PHE A 264 7.65 19.04 2.89
CA PHE A 264 8.73 18.05 2.80
C PHE A 264 10.04 18.72 2.38
N ASP A 265 11.16 18.22 2.90
CA ASP A 265 12.47 18.62 2.38
C ASP A 265 12.57 18.20 0.91
N ARG A 266 12.88 19.20 0.06
CA ARG A 266 12.88 19.03 -1.40
C ARG A 266 13.92 18.00 -1.86
N ASP A 267 15.12 18.08 -1.32
CA ASP A 267 16.23 17.24 -1.79
C ASP A 267 16.06 15.81 -1.30
N ALA A 268 15.60 15.65 -0.06
CA ALA A 268 15.23 14.33 0.47
C ALA A 268 14.08 13.69 -0.33
N HIS A 269 13.06 14.49 -0.73
CA HIS A 269 11.96 13.97 -1.53
C HIS A 269 12.40 13.59 -2.96
N PHE A 270 13.31 14.36 -3.57
CA PHE A 270 13.84 14.02 -4.89
C PHE A 270 14.76 12.80 -4.85
N ALA A 271 15.56 12.63 -3.79
CA ALA A 271 16.29 11.38 -3.56
C ALA A 271 15.35 10.16 -3.37
N TYR A 272 14.21 10.37 -2.70
CA TYR A 272 13.17 9.34 -2.60
C TYR A 272 12.60 8.96 -3.97
N ILE A 273 12.35 9.93 -4.88
CA ILE A 273 11.93 9.67 -6.27
C ILE A 273 12.96 8.78 -6.99
N ASP A 274 14.25 9.14 -6.91
CA ASP A 274 15.32 8.39 -7.56
C ASP A 274 15.41 6.95 -6.99
N LYS A 275 15.18 6.77 -5.70
CA LYS A 275 15.10 5.47 -5.04
C LYS A 275 13.91 4.64 -5.56
N ILE A 276 12.74 5.25 -5.74
CA ILE A 276 11.56 4.57 -6.30
C ILE A 276 11.80 4.13 -7.75
N ILE A 277 12.44 4.96 -8.57
CA ILE A 277 12.80 4.58 -9.94
C ILE A 277 13.76 3.39 -9.93
N GLY A 278 14.74 3.37 -9.03
CA GLY A 278 15.65 2.24 -8.84
C GLY A 278 14.90 0.93 -8.48
N ARG A 279 13.77 1.00 -7.78
CA ARG A 279 12.91 -0.17 -7.53
C ARG A 279 12.26 -0.69 -8.81
N PHE A 280 11.83 0.20 -9.71
CA PHE A 280 11.23 -0.18 -10.99
C PHE A 280 12.22 -0.87 -11.93
N THR A 281 13.51 -0.57 -11.83
CA THR A 281 14.57 -1.22 -12.61
C THR A 281 15.00 -2.58 -12.04
N ASN A 282 14.52 -2.98 -10.87
CA ASN A 282 14.89 -4.25 -10.26
C ASN A 282 14.24 -5.43 -11.01
N PRO A 283 15.02 -6.28 -11.71
CA PRO A 283 14.48 -7.37 -12.51
C PRO A 283 13.86 -8.49 -11.69
N TYR A 284 14.15 -8.56 -10.40
CA TYR A 284 13.59 -9.57 -9.50
C TYR A 284 12.15 -9.25 -9.07
N LEU A 285 11.68 -8.01 -9.25
CA LEU A 285 10.33 -7.61 -8.87
C LEU A 285 9.28 -7.96 -9.93
N CYS A 286 9.67 -8.22 -11.18
CA CYS A 286 8.90 -8.78 -12.31
C CYS A 286 7.40 -8.38 -12.34
N ASP A 287 7.10 -7.07 -12.21
CA ASP A 287 5.73 -6.58 -12.29
C ASP A 287 5.26 -6.49 -13.74
N ASP A 288 4.14 -7.14 -14.05
CA ASP A 288 3.53 -7.09 -15.37
C ASP A 288 2.87 -5.73 -15.61
N VAL A 289 3.05 -5.21 -16.82
CA VAL A 289 2.41 -3.97 -17.30
C VAL A 289 0.89 -4.04 -17.16
N THR A 290 0.27 -5.19 -17.50
CA THR A 290 -1.17 -5.41 -17.40
C THR A 290 -1.66 -5.45 -15.96
N ARG A 291 -0.90 -6.04 -15.03
CA ARG A 291 -1.22 -6.03 -13.60
C ARG A 291 -1.18 -4.62 -13.01
N VAL A 292 -0.16 -3.84 -13.37
CA VAL A 292 0.01 -2.47 -12.87
C VAL A 292 -0.96 -1.50 -13.54
N GLY A 293 -1.23 -1.66 -14.83
CA GLY A 293 -2.13 -0.82 -15.61
C GLY A 293 -3.62 -1.00 -15.33
N ARG A 294 -4.03 -2.13 -14.74
CA ARG A 294 -5.43 -2.48 -14.49
C ARG A 294 -6.23 -1.37 -13.79
N GLU A 295 -7.56 -1.36 -14.02
CA GLU A 295 -8.50 -0.41 -13.43
C GLU A 295 -8.17 1.07 -13.78
N PRO A 296 -8.07 1.42 -15.08
CA PRO A 296 -7.68 2.77 -15.50
C PRO A 296 -8.72 3.84 -15.12
N LEU A 297 -10.01 3.54 -15.15
CA LEU A 297 -11.07 4.49 -14.75
C LEU A 297 -10.88 4.94 -13.30
N ARG A 298 -10.65 4.00 -12.38
CA ARG A 298 -10.36 4.33 -10.99
C ARG A 298 -9.11 5.21 -10.88
N LYS A 299 -8.02 4.88 -11.59
CA LYS A 299 -6.75 5.62 -11.54
C LYS A 299 -6.84 7.02 -12.13
N LEU A 300 -7.79 7.26 -13.04
CA LEU A 300 -8.10 8.56 -13.63
C LEU A 300 -9.11 9.37 -12.82
N SER A 301 -9.68 8.83 -11.75
CA SER A 301 -10.59 9.61 -10.89
C SER A 301 -9.86 10.80 -10.25
N ALA A 302 -10.61 11.86 -9.91
CA ALA A 302 -10.05 13.08 -9.30
C ALA A 302 -9.31 12.83 -7.97
N GLY A 303 -9.62 11.74 -7.28
CA GLY A 303 -9.03 11.34 -6.00
C GLY A 303 -7.79 10.44 -6.08
N ASP A 304 -7.44 9.94 -7.27
CA ASP A 304 -6.40 8.91 -7.43
C ASP A 304 -5.14 9.46 -8.16
N ARG A 305 -4.20 8.57 -8.40
CA ARG A 305 -2.78 8.78 -8.75
C ARG A 305 -2.47 9.49 -10.05
N LEU A 306 -3.40 9.63 -10.99
CA LEU A 306 -3.12 10.33 -12.26
C LEU A 306 -3.64 11.76 -12.23
N VAL A 307 -4.86 11.98 -11.80
CA VAL A 307 -5.50 13.30 -11.81
C VAL A 307 -5.19 14.11 -10.55
N LYS A 308 -5.28 13.51 -9.37
CA LYS A 308 -5.04 14.22 -8.10
C LYS A 308 -3.68 14.90 -8.00
N PRO A 309 -2.54 14.30 -8.45
CA PRO A 309 -1.26 14.99 -8.48
C PRO A 309 -1.24 16.26 -9.36
N VAL A 310 -1.92 16.22 -10.52
CA VAL A 310 -2.05 17.39 -11.41
C VAL A 310 -2.86 18.51 -10.72
N LEU A 311 -4.01 18.15 -10.14
CA LEU A 311 -4.86 19.11 -9.41
C LEU A 311 -4.11 19.72 -8.22
N THR A 312 -3.35 18.90 -7.49
CA THR A 312 -2.54 19.38 -6.36
C THR A 312 -1.43 20.32 -6.81
N ALA A 313 -0.63 19.95 -7.82
CA ALA A 313 0.46 20.78 -8.34
C ALA A 313 -0.07 22.13 -8.87
N ARG A 314 -1.21 22.11 -9.55
CA ARG A 314 -1.87 23.31 -10.08
C ARG A 314 -2.26 24.32 -8.98
N GLN A 315 -2.67 23.86 -7.80
CA GLN A 315 -3.00 24.73 -6.66
C GLN A 315 -1.80 25.60 -6.24
N TYR A 316 -0.58 25.16 -6.54
CA TYR A 316 0.67 25.86 -6.23
C TYR A 316 1.34 26.47 -7.46
N GLY A 317 0.64 26.59 -8.59
CA GLY A 317 1.16 27.19 -9.83
C GLY A 317 2.25 26.34 -10.52
N ILE A 318 2.33 25.05 -10.25
CA ILE A 318 3.33 24.14 -10.80
C ILE A 318 2.80 23.55 -12.11
N GLY A 319 3.58 23.70 -13.20
CA GLY A 319 3.29 23.05 -14.48
C GLY A 319 3.46 21.53 -14.43
N THR A 320 2.61 20.81 -15.17
CA THR A 320 2.52 19.34 -15.11
C THR A 320 2.48 18.66 -16.48
N PRO A 321 3.33 19.04 -17.45
CA PRO A 321 3.27 18.47 -18.81
C PRO A 321 3.50 16.96 -18.83
N ASN A 322 4.40 16.43 -18.02
CA ASN A 322 4.70 14.99 -18.00
C ASN A 322 3.63 14.17 -17.25
N LEU A 323 3.02 14.70 -16.19
CA LEU A 323 1.84 14.09 -15.57
C LEU A 323 0.67 14.03 -16.56
N LEU A 324 0.48 15.05 -17.37
CA LEU A 324 -0.53 15.05 -18.44
C LEU A 324 -0.24 14.02 -19.51
N LEU A 325 1.03 13.81 -19.93
CA LEU A 325 1.42 12.70 -20.80
C LEU A 325 1.04 11.35 -20.19
N GLY A 326 1.19 11.20 -18.86
CA GLY A 326 0.74 10.01 -18.14
C GLY A 326 -0.77 9.78 -18.22
N ILE A 327 -1.58 10.84 -18.13
CA ILE A 327 -3.04 10.79 -18.34
C ILE A 327 -3.34 10.41 -19.80
N GLY A 328 -2.66 11.02 -20.76
CA GLY A 328 -2.79 10.70 -22.19
C GLY A 328 -2.48 9.23 -22.47
N ALA A 329 -1.39 8.70 -21.91
CA ALA A 329 -1.01 7.30 -22.04
C ALA A 329 -2.04 6.34 -21.41
N ALA A 330 -2.63 6.72 -20.27
CA ALA A 330 -3.69 5.94 -19.64
C ALA A 330 -4.92 5.79 -20.54
N LEU A 331 -5.31 6.84 -21.26
CA LEU A 331 -6.44 6.80 -22.20
C LEU A 331 -6.18 5.92 -23.44
N HIS A 332 -4.91 5.61 -23.74
CA HIS A 332 -4.53 4.64 -24.78
C HIS A 332 -4.40 3.20 -24.26
N TYR A 333 -4.60 2.99 -22.96
CA TYR A 333 -4.41 1.65 -22.38
C TYR A 333 -5.51 0.70 -22.86
N ASP A 334 -5.11 -0.20 -23.75
CA ASP A 334 -5.96 -1.26 -24.31
C ASP A 334 -5.59 -2.60 -23.70
N ASN A 335 -6.48 -3.12 -22.86
CA ASN A 335 -6.42 -4.47 -22.30
C ASN A 335 -7.82 -5.10 -22.31
N PRO A 336 -8.10 -6.04 -23.23
CA PRO A 336 -9.41 -6.66 -23.36
C PRO A 336 -9.83 -7.52 -22.15
N GLU A 337 -8.88 -7.90 -21.29
CA GLU A 337 -9.15 -8.64 -20.05
C GLU A 337 -9.54 -7.72 -18.87
N ASP A 338 -9.39 -6.39 -19.03
CA ASP A 338 -9.76 -5.41 -18.00
C ASP A 338 -11.05 -4.68 -18.40
N PRO A 339 -12.18 -4.95 -17.72
CA PRO A 339 -13.46 -4.30 -18.03
C PRO A 339 -13.41 -2.77 -18.02
N GLN A 340 -12.63 -2.16 -17.10
CA GLN A 340 -12.48 -0.71 -17.05
C GLN A 340 -11.66 -0.18 -18.25
N SER A 341 -10.70 -0.93 -18.75
CA SER A 341 -9.97 -0.58 -19.97
C SER A 341 -10.91 -0.59 -21.18
N VAL A 342 -11.71 -1.63 -21.34
CA VAL A 342 -12.69 -1.74 -22.42
C VAL A 342 -13.70 -0.59 -22.38
N GLU A 343 -14.24 -0.27 -21.20
CA GLU A 343 -15.17 0.84 -20.98
C GLU A 343 -14.52 2.19 -21.30
N MET A 344 -13.29 2.43 -20.83
CA MET A 344 -12.55 3.67 -21.05
C MET A 344 -12.27 3.90 -22.55
N ILE A 345 -11.81 2.88 -23.27
CA ILE A 345 -11.55 2.96 -24.72
C ILE A 345 -12.86 3.29 -25.47
N ALA A 346 -13.96 2.60 -25.15
CA ALA A 346 -15.26 2.87 -25.77
C ALA A 346 -15.75 4.29 -25.45
N MET A 347 -15.58 4.76 -24.23
CA MET A 347 -15.94 6.12 -23.81
C MET A 347 -15.07 7.16 -24.56
N THR A 348 -13.78 6.96 -24.64
CA THR A 348 -12.85 7.86 -25.35
C THR A 348 -13.17 7.93 -26.84
N ALA A 349 -13.48 6.81 -27.47
CA ALA A 349 -13.88 6.77 -28.87
C ALA A 349 -15.21 7.49 -29.14
N ARG A 350 -16.18 7.39 -28.22
CA ARG A 350 -17.50 8.00 -28.34
C ARG A 350 -17.50 9.50 -28.04
N LEU A 351 -16.79 9.93 -26.99
CA LEU A 351 -16.88 11.30 -26.47
C LEU A 351 -15.68 12.18 -26.87
N GLY A 352 -14.57 11.56 -27.26
CA GLY A 352 -13.25 12.20 -27.34
C GLY A 352 -12.57 12.30 -26.00
N ALA A 353 -11.22 12.41 -26.01
CA ALA A 353 -10.37 12.35 -24.81
C ALA A 353 -10.74 13.44 -23.77
N ALA A 354 -11.07 14.65 -24.19
CA ALA A 354 -11.42 15.72 -23.26
C ALA A 354 -12.68 15.40 -22.45
N ALA A 355 -13.76 15.01 -23.13
CA ALA A 355 -15.02 14.71 -22.46
C ALA A 355 -14.92 13.43 -21.61
N ALA A 356 -14.18 12.44 -22.08
CA ALA A 356 -13.90 11.22 -21.31
C ALA A 356 -13.20 11.53 -19.97
N VAL A 357 -12.15 12.35 -19.97
CA VAL A 357 -11.47 12.74 -18.73
C VAL A 357 -12.37 13.56 -17.82
N ALA A 358 -13.19 14.48 -18.39
CA ALA A 358 -14.13 15.27 -17.60
C ALA A 358 -15.14 14.38 -16.87
N GLU A 359 -15.69 13.35 -17.57
CA GLU A 359 -16.65 12.40 -17.02
C GLU A 359 -16.02 11.48 -15.99
N ILE A 360 -14.88 10.86 -16.29
CA ILE A 360 -14.18 9.92 -15.38
C ILE A 360 -13.73 10.60 -14.09
N ALA A 361 -13.22 11.82 -14.19
CA ALA A 361 -12.71 12.57 -13.04
C ALA A 361 -13.75 13.49 -12.40
N GLU A 362 -15.01 13.49 -12.89
CA GLU A 362 -16.12 14.32 -12.38
C GLU A 362 -15.72 15.79 -12.24
N LEU A 363 -15.02 16.33 -13.26
CA LEU A 363 -14.47 17.68 -13.20
C LEU A 363 -15.56 18.73 -13.46
N PRO A 364 -15.50 19.88 -12.76
CA PRO A 364 -16.48 20.95 -12.98
C PRO A 364 -16.37 21.53 -14.40
N ALA A 365 -17.50 22.02 -14.90
CA ALA A 365 -17.55 22.69 -16.19
C ALA A 365 -16.56 23.87 -16.24
N GLY A 366 -15.76 23.96 -17.31
CA GLY A 366 -14.74 24.99 -17.47
C GLY A 366 -13.37 24.69 -16.82
N ASP A 367 -13.20 23.51 -16.18
CA ASP A 367 -11.85 23.10 -15.74
C ASP A 367 -10.94 22.91 -16.96
N PRO A 368 -9.72 23.45 -16.96
CA PRO A 368 -8.79 23.34 -18.09
C PRO A 368 -8.21 21.94 -18.28
N LEU A 369 -8.25 21.06 -17.26
CA LEU A 369 -7.61 19.74 -17.30
C LEU A 369 -8.10 18.86 -18.46
N PRO A 370 -9.41 18.78 -18.80
CA PRO A 370 -9.88 17.99 -19.93
C PRO A 370 -9.24 18.38 -21.26
N ALA A 371 -9.12 19.67 -21.54
CA ALA A 371 -8.49 20.16 -22.76
C ALA A 371 -6.99 19.86 -22.82
N LEU A 372 -6.29 20.01 -21.69
CA LEU A 372 -4.87 19.67 -21.56
C LEU A 372 -4.63 18.16 -21.70
N ALA A 373 -5.52 17.34 -21.13
CA ALA A 373 -5.44 15.88 -21.26
C ALA A 373 -5.66 15.41 -22.71
N ALA A 374 -6.57 16.07 -23.46
CA ALA A 374 -6.78 15.76 -24.88
C ALA A 374 -5.56 16.15 -25.73
N GLN A 375 -4.88 17.25 -25.43
CA GLN A 375 -3.61 17.60 -26.08
C GLN A 375 -2.54 16.54 -25.80
N ALA A 376 -2.39 16.15 -24.54
CA ALA A 376 -1.45 15.11 -24.11
C ALA A 376 -1.76 13.74 -24.72
N TYR A 377 -3.04 13.38 -24.88
CA TYR A 377 -3.48 12.17 -25.58
C TYR A 377 -2.97 12.09 -27.02
N ALA A 378 -3.07 13.22 -27.78
CA ALA A 378 -2.55 13.29 -29.13
C ALA A 378 -1.01 13.41 -29.20
N GLU A 379 -0.38 14.00 -28.18
CA GLU A 379 1.05 14.20 -28.11
C GLU A 379 1.82 12.94 -27.75
N VAL A 380 1.31 12.14 -26.78
CA VAL A 380 1.99 10.93 -26.29
C VAL A 380 2.21 9.92 -27.42
N GLU A 381 1.28 9.78 -28.37
CA GLU A 381 1.47 8.91 -29.53
C GLU A 381 2.67 9.31 -30.38
N ARG A 382 2.96 10.61 -30.52
CA ARG A 382 4.09 11.10 -31.31
C ARG A 382 5.42 10.97 -30.59
N ILE A 383 5.42 11.00 -29.26
CA ILE A 383 6.63 10.89 -28.44
C ILE A 383 7.03 9.43 -28.28
N ILE A 384 6.06 8.51 -28.15
CA ILE A 384 6.32 7.12 -27.77
C ILE A 384 6.43 6.18 -28.99
N ARG A 385 5.87 6.52 -30.12
CA ARG A 385 6.07 5.81 -31.41
C ARG A 385 7.37 6.25 -32.08
#